data_70fe95d65dad0a188e3a30086e756f74
#
_entry.id   70fe95d65dad0a188e3a30086e756f74
#
_cell.length_a   1.000
_cell.length_b   1.000
_cell.length_c   1.000
_cell.angle_alpha   90.00
_cell.angle_beta   90.00
_cell.angle_gamma   90.00
#
_symmetry.space_group_name_H-M   'P 1'
#
loop_
_entity.id
_entity.type
_entity.pdbx_description
1 polymer ?
#
loop_
_entity_poly.entity_id
_entity_poly.type
_entity_poly.pdbx_seq_one_letter_code
_entity_poly.pdbx_strand_id
1 'polypeptide(L)'
;METRRSNLTYSVIKEVNTKNGPHMVGKTTAMLEDCGFDACHIVDKITRNCTNPVFSINGVRMLDEYYVAKSKLNVAAGDTFNEEEGKRIARERVLDKYHSDLNEALCAYLQDAREIVARLENYMLKHNIDYSSALTEDEIKWSKLSGKK
;
A
#
# COMPACT_ATOMS: atom_id res chain seq x y z
N MET A 1 8.50 4.44 -3.05
CA MET A 1 7.37 3.81 -3.79
C MET A 1 6.84 4.79 -4.81
N GLU A 2 6.74 4.39 -6.05
CA GLU A 2 6.21 5.26 -7.09
C GLU A 2 4.74 5.57 -6.87
N THR A 3 4.40 6.85 -6.93
CA THR A 3 3.02 7.28 -6.87
C THR A 3 2.39 7.15 -8.25
N ARG A 4 1.27 6.47 -8.37
CA ARG A 4 0.56 6.32 -9.65
C ARG A 4 -0.19 7.59 -10.01
N ARG A 5 0.57 8.63 -10.34
CA ARG A 5 0.01 9.96 -10.63
C ARG A 5 -0.92 10.00 -11.84
N SER A 6 -0.67 9.11 -12.83
CA SER A 6 -1.44 9.05 -14.06
C SER A 6 -2.89 8.63 -13.85
N ASN A 7 -3.18 7.92 -12.75
CA ASN A 7 -4.52 7.42 -12.45
C ASN A 7 -5.24 8.28 -11.40
N LEU A 8 -4.66 9.41 -11.03
CA LEU A 8 -5.21 10.32 -10.04
C LEU A 8 -6.00 11.41 -10.74
N THR A 9 -7.29 11.50 -10.45
CA THR A 9 -8.20 12.48 -11.01
C THR A 9 -8.84 13.32 -9.92
N TYR A 10 -9.31 14.52 -10.28
CA TYR A 10 -9.93 15.45 -9.36
C TYR A 10 -11.28 15.92 -9.88
N SER A 11 -12.20 16.13 -8.94
CA SER A 11 -13.47 16.81 -9.19
C SER A 11 -13.57 17.99 -8.22
N VAL A 12 -13.80 19.18 -8.74
CA VAL A 12 -13.87 20.41 -7.93
C VAL A 12 -15.26 21.02 -8.05
N ILE A 13 -15.91 21.23 -6.91
CA ILE A 13 -17.18 21.94 -6.84
C ILE A 13 -16.97 23.21 -6.01
N LYS A 14 -16.99 24.36 -6.66
CA LYS A 14 -16.80 25.64 -6.01
C LYS A 14 -18.08 26.17 -5.42
N GLU A 15 -19.18 26.19 -6.21
CA GLU A 15 -20.47 26.71 -5.82
C GLU A 15 -21.59 25.78 -6.24
N VAL A 16 -22.67 25.79 -5.49
CA VAL A 16 -23.91 25.08 -5.80
C VAL A 16 -25.06 26.06 -5.80
N ASN A 17 -25.90 26.04 -6.84
CA ASN A 17 -27.12 26.84 -6.88
C ASN A 17 -28.17 26.26 -5.95
N THR A 18 -28.69 27.10 -5.03
CA THR A 18 -29.76 26.74 -4.12
C THR A 18 -30.98 27.64 -4.37
N LYS A 19 -32.10 27.33 -3.71
CA LYS A 19 -33.31 28.19 -3.76
C LYS A 19 -33.01 29.63 -3.29
N ASN A 20 -31.97 29.81 -2.47
CA ASN A 20 -31.57 31.11 -1.92
C ASN A 20 -30.38 31.73 -2.69
N GLY A 21 -30.09 31.23 -3.90
CA GLY A 21 -29.00 31.69 -4.74
C GLY A 21 -27.73 30.84 -4.65
N PRO A 22 -26.61 31.30 -5.22
CA PRO A 22 -25.33 30.58 -5.19
C PRO A 22 -24.83 30.39 -3.76
N HIS A 23 -24.35 29.18 -3.47
CA HIS A 23 -23.78 28.84 -2.16
C HIS A 23 -22.38 28.26 -2.34
N MET A 24 -21.40 28.86 -1.63
CA MET A 24 -20.01 28.41 -1.70
C MET A 24 -19.86 27.04 -0.99
N VAL A 25 -19.36 26.05 -1.70
CA VAL A 25 -19.10 24.71 -1.17
C VAL A 25 -17.59 24.43 -1.06
N GLY A 26 -16.82 24.80 -2.05
CA GLY A 26 -15.36 24.63 -2.06
C GLY A 26 -14.91 23.19 -1.80
N LYS A 27 -15.53 22.23 -2.50
CA LYS A 27 -15.26 20.80 -2.29
C LYS A 27 -14.40 20.24 -3.42
N THR A 28 -13.30 19.59 -3.06
CA THR A 28 -12.42 18.88 -3.99
C THR A 28 -12.45 17.40 -3.65
N THR A 29 -12.67 16.56 -4.65
CA THR A 29 -12.63 15.11 -4.53
C THR A 29 -11.46 14.60 -5.36
N ALA A 30 -10.56 13.82 -4.75
CA ALA A 30 -9.49 13.12 -5.45
C ALA A 30 -9.87 11.64 -5.56
N MET A 31 -9.64 11.05 -6.72
CA MET A 31 -9.89 9.63 -6.98
C MET A 31 -8.66 9.01 -7.59
N LEU A 32 -8.23 7.89 -7.02
CA LEU A 32 -7.14 7.07 -7.54
C LEU A 32 -7.74 5.76 -8.04
N GLU A 33 -7.58 5.48 -9.33
CA GLU A 33 -8.19 4.33 -10.00
C GLU A 33 -7.17 3.23 -10.31
N ASP A 34 -7.67 2.07 -10.72
CA ASP A 34 -6.87 0.91 -11.16
C ASP A 34 -5.89 0.42 -10.09
N CYS A 35 -6.33 0.37 -8.84
CA CYS A 35 -5.48 -0.01 -7.72
C CYS A 35 -5.56 -1.49 -7.35
N GLY A 36 -6.58 -2.20 -7.83
CA GLY A 36 -6.90 -3.56 -7.35
C GLY A 36 -5.73 -4.53 -7.35
N PHE A 37 -4.93 -4.55 -8.40
CA PHE A 37 -3.82 -5.48 -8.58
C PHE A 37 -2.44 -4.94 -8.18
N ASP A 38 -2.38 -3.77 -7.56
CA ASP A 38 -1.09 -3.13 -7.28
C ASP A 38 -0.20 -3.96 -6.34
N ALA A 39 -0.76 -4.50 -5.26
CA ALA A 39 -0.02 -5.39 -4.36
C ALA A 39 0.46 -6.64 -5.09
N CYS A 40 -0.42 -7.23 -5.92
CA CYS A 40 -0.08 -8.41 -6.72
C CYS A 40 1.06 -8.13 -7.70
N HIS A 41 1.05 -6.98 -8.36
CA HIS A 41 2.10 -6.58 -9.30
C HIS A 41 3.45 -6.39 -8.59
N ILE A 42 3.46 -5.82 -7.39
CA ILE A 42 4.68 -5.64 -6.60
C ILE A 42 5.27 -7.01 -6.23
N VAL A 43 4.44 -7.92 -5.73
CA VAL A 43 4.90 -9.27 -5.34
C VAL A 43 5.36 -10.06 -6.57
N ASP A 44 4.63 -9.96 -7.69
CA ASP A 44 5.02 -10.60 -8.94
C ASP A 44 6.41 -10.15 -9.40
N LYS A 45 6.66 -8.85 -9.35
CA LYS A 45 7.96 -8.28 -9.71
C LYS A 45 9.09 -8.80 -8.81
N ILE A 46 8.82 -8.91 -7.51
CA ILE A 46 9.81 -9.37 -6.53
C ILE A 46 10.06 -10.87 -6.67
N THR A 47 9.02 -11.67 -6.93
CA THR A 47 9.10 -13.13 -6.96
C THR A 47 9.36 -13.70 -8.35
N ARG A 48 9.52 -12.87 -9.36
CA ARG A 48 9.63 -13.27 -10.78
C ARG A 48 10.69 -14.34 -11.05
N ASN A 49 11.80 -14.29 -10.32
CA ASN A 49 12.90 -15.24 -10.47
C ASN A 49 12.85 -16.38 -9.43
N CYS A 50 11.82 -16.42 -8.61
CA CYS A 50 11.65 -17.48 -7.62
C CYS A 50 10.92 -18.66 -8.26
N THR A 51 11.45 -19.86 -8.06
CA THR A 51 10.86 -21.08 -8.61
C THR A 51 9.82 -21.71 -7.68
N ASN A 52 9.78 -21.27 -6.43
CA ASN A 52 8.89 -21.85 -5.42
C ASN A 52 7.48 -21.23 -5.51
N PRO A 53 6.43 -22.04 -5.76
CA PRO A 53 5.06 -21.56 -5.88
C PRO A 53 4.48 -20.97 -4.58
N VAL A 54 5.09 -21.21 -3.43
CA VAL A 54 4.69 -20.61 -2.15
C VAL A 54 4.68 -19.08 -2.23
N PHE A 55 5.58 -18.51 -3.02
CA PHE A 55 5.69 -17.06 -3.19
C PHE A 55 4.94 -16.54 -4.43
N SER A 56 3.89 -17.24 -4.84
CA SER A 56 3.08 -16.81 -5.97
C SER A 56 2.17 -15.64 -5.61
N ILE A 57 1.73 -14.92 -6.65
CA ILE A 57 0.80 -13.79 -6.50
C ILE A 57 -0.58 -14.21 -5.98
N ASN A 58 -0.91 -15.50 -6.04
CA ASN A 58 -2.22 -16.00 -5.60
C ASN A 58 -2.47 -15.82 -4.09
N GLY A 59 -1.41 -15.67 -3.29
CA GLY A 59 -1.51 -15.41 -1.87
C GLY A 59 -1.61 -13.95 -1.50
N VAL A 60 -1.61 -13.05 -2.46
CA VAL A 60 -1.62 -11.61 -2.21
C VAL A 60 -3.05 -11.07 -2.24
N ARG A 61 -3.43 -10.34 -1.19
CA ARG A 61 -4.74 -9.72 -1.11
C ARG A 61 -4.87 -8.59 -2.13
N MET A 62 -6.01 -8.56 -2.83
CA MET A 62 -6.33 -7.46 -3.72
C MET A 62 -6.70 -6.21 -2.93
N LEU A 63 -6.37 -5.06 -3.48
CA LEU A 63 -6.79 -3.76 -2.97
C LEU A 63 -8.16 -3.41 -3.55
N ASP A 64 -8.76 -2.33 -3.05
CA ASP A 64 -9.92 -1.74 -3.66
C ASP A 64 -9.56 -1.24 -5.07
N GLU A 65 -10.51 -1.30 -5.99
CA GLU A 65 -10.29 -0.86 -7.36
C GLU A 65 -9.98 0.63 -7.43
N TYR A 66 -10.62 1.40 -6.59
CA TYR A 66 -10.37 2.84 -6.50
C TYR A 66 -10.44 3.33 -5.05
N TYR A 67 -9.76 4.44 -4.80
CA TYR A 67 -9.78 5.16 -3.53
C TYR A 67 -10.25 6.58 -3.77
N VAL A 68 -11.06 7.11 -2.86
CA VAL A 68 -11.63 8.45 -2.95
C VAL A 68 -11.38 9.18 -1.64
N ALA A 69 -10.99 10.44 -1.73
CA ALA A 69 -10.89 11.32 -0.58
C ALA A 69 -11.27 12.74 -0.96
N LYS A 70 -11.67 13.51 0.02
CA LYS A 70 -12.23 14.84 -0.19
C LYS A 70 -11.52 15.85 0.70
N SER A 71 -11.46 17.09 0.22
CA SER A 71 -11.23 18.26 1.05
C SER A 71 -12.44 19.17 0.94
N LYS A 72 -12.78 19.85 2.00
CA LYS A 72 -13.93 20.75 2.04
C LYS A 72 -13.54 22.05 2.68
N LEU A 73 -13.91 23.14 2.04
CA LEU A 73 -13.73 24.48 2.56
C LEU A 73 -14.56 24.67 3.83
N ASN A 74 -13.95 25.19 4.87
CA ASN A 74 -14.67 25.55 6.09
C ASN A 74 -15.07 27.03 6.04
N VAL A 75 -16.21 27.31 5.46
CA VAL A 75 -16.73 28.66 5.31
C VAL A 75 -17.00 29.31 6.69
N ALA A 76 -17.46 28.53 7.65
CA ALA A 76 -17.74 29.02 9.01
C ALA A 76 -16.48 29.47 9.74
N ALA A 77 -15.30 28.89 9.41
CA ALA A 77 -14.02 29.32 9.97
C ALA A 77 -13.38 30.47 9.21
N GLY A 78 -14.05 31.00 8.18
CA GLY A 78 -13.54 32.11 7.38
C GLY A 78 -12.56 31.72 6.28
N ASP A 79 -12.48 30.43 5.95
CA ASP A 79 -11.60 29.97 4.86
C ASP A 79 -12.03 30.54 3.52
N THR A 80 -11.05 30.88 2.70
CA THR A 80 -11.27 31.27 1.31
C THR A 80 -11.00 30.07 0.39
N PHE A 81 -11.70 30.03 -0.74
CA PHE A 81 -11.54 28.96 -1.70
C PHE A 81 -10.15 29.04 -2.36
N ASN A 82 -9.41 27.92 -2.28
CA ASN A 82 -8.14 27.73 -2.95
C ASN A 82 -8.13 26.33 -3.58
N GLU A 83 -8.25 26.29 -4.92
CA GLU A 83 -8.34 25.05 -5.66
C GLU A 83 -7.09 24.18 -5.51
N GLU A 84 -5.91 24.79 -5.57
CA GLU A 84 -4.64 24.06 -5.46
C GLU A 84 -4.47 23.44 -4.07
N GLU A 85 -4.81 24.19 -3.03
CA GLU A 85 -4.75 23.69 -1.65
C GLU A 85 -5.76 22.57 -1.42
N GLY A 86 -6.97 22.73 -1.96
CA GLY A 86 -8.00 21.67 -1.92
C GLY A 86 -7.54 20.39 -2.59
N LYS A 87 -6.93 20.51 -3.76
CA LYS A 87 -6.35 19.35 -4.47
C LYS A 87 -5.21 18.71 -3.70
N ARG A 88 -4.34 19.52 -3.10
CA ARG A 88 -3.23 19.02 -2.29
C ARG A 88 -3.73 18.17 -1.12
N ILE A 89 -4.68 18.69 -0.38
CA ILE A 89 -5.26 18.01 0.79
C ILE A 89 -5.98 16.72 0.37
N ALA A 90 -6.83 16.79 -0.66
CA ALA A 90 -7.55 15.62 -1.17
C ALA A 90 -6.60 14.54 -1.67
N ARG A 91 -5.53 14.94 -2.36
CA ARG A 91 -4.49 14.03 -2.84
C ARG A 91 -3.78 13.32 -1.69
N GLU A 92 -3.33 14.06 -0.68
CA GLU A 92 -2.70 13.46 0.49
C GLU A 92 -3.61 12.45 1.17
N ARG A 93 -4.88 12.78 1.34
CA ARG A 93 -5.85 11.90 1.99
C ARG A 93 -6.13 10.64 1.18
N VAL A 94 -6.25 10.73 -0.13
CA VAL A 94 -6.49 9.55 -0.98
C VAL A 94 -5.25 8.66 -1.03
N LEU A 95 -4.07 9.25 -1.10
CA LEU A 95 -2.81 8.50 -1.10
C LEU A 95 -2.58 7.82 0.24
N ASP A 96 -2.94 8.46 1.35
CA ASP A 96 -2.84 7.85 2.68
C ASP A 96 -3.71 6.60 2.79
N LYS A 97 -4.94 6.66 2.29
CA LYS A 97 -5.83 5.49 2.25
C LYS A 97 -5.23 4.36 1.41
N TYR A 98 -4.77 4.69 0.22
CA TYR A 98 -4.17 3.72 -0.71
C TYR A 98 -2.92 3.09 -0.10
N HIS A 99 -1.99 3.90 0.41
CA HIS A 99 -0.75 3.41 1.00
C HIS A 99 -1.01 2.54 2.24
N SER A 100 -2.01 2.90 3.05
CA SER A 100 -2.39 2.11 4.21
C SER A 100 -2.84 0.70 3.81
N ASP A 101 -3.71 0.61 2.81
CA ASP A 101 -4.21 -0.67 2.32
C ASP A 101 -3.12 -1.49 1.61
N LEU A 102 -2.29 -0.82 0.81
CA LEU A 102 -1.16 -1.46 0.14
C LEU A 102 -0.18 -2.04 1.17
N ASN A 103 0.17 -1.24 2.18
CA ASN A 103 1.06 -1.66 3.25
C ASN A 103 0.50 -2.86 4.00
N GLU A 104 -0.79 -2.82 4.33
CA GLU A 104 -1.47 -3.91 5.03
C GLU A 104 -1.45 -5.21 4.21
N ALA A 105 -1.72 -5.12 2.90
CA ALA A 105 -1.69 -6.27 2.00
C ALA A 105 -0.29 -6.89 1.91
N LEU A 106 0.73 -6.05 1.76
CA LEU A 106 2.12 -6.50 1.67
C LEU A 106 2.62 -7.08 2.99
N CYS A 107 2.24 -6.47 4.12
CA CYS A 107 2.60 -6.99 5.45
C CYS A 107 1.96 -8.34 5.72
N ALA A 108 0.71 -8.53 5.33
CA ALA A 108 0.03 -9.82 5.48
C ALA A 108 0.75 -10.90 4.67
N TYR A 109 1.11 -10.60 3.44
CA TYR A 109 1.89 -11.54 2.61
C TYR A 109 3.24 -11.86 3.23
N LEU A 110 3.96 -10.85 3.69
CA LEU A 110 5.27 -11.02 4.34
C LEU A 110 5.16 -11.89 5.59
N GLN A 111 4.13 -11.68 6.39
CA GLN A 111 3.90 -12.46 7.60
C GLN A 111 3.67 -13.93 7.28
N ASP A 112 2.86 -14.23 6.26
CA ASP A 112 2.62 -15.61 5.83
C ASP A 112 3.89 -16.27 5.30
N ALA A 113 4.69 -15.53 4.53
CA ALA A 113 5.96 -16.04 4.00
C ALA A 113 6.93 -16.37 5.15
N ARG A 114 7.04 -15.49 6.13
CA ARG A 114 7.89 -15.71 7.31
C ARG A 114 7.45 -16.92 8.14
N GLU A 115 6.16 -17.09 8.28
CA GLU A 115 5.61 -18.24 9.01
C GLU A 115 5.95 -19.56 8.33
N ILE A 116 5.87 -19.61 7.01
CA ILE A 116 6.25 -20.78 6.22
C ILE A 116 7.73 -21.08 6.40
N VAL A 117 8.59 -20.07 6.31
CA VAL A 117 10.03 -20.23 6.52
C VAL A 117 10.32 -20.77 7.93
N ALA A 118 9.70 -20.19 8.95
CA ALA A 118 9.90 -20.62 10.34
C ALA A 118 9.46 -22.07 10.56
N ARG A 119 8.32 -22.46 10.00
CA ARG A 119 7.82 -23.84 10.10
C ARG A 119 8.74 -24.83 9.40
N LEU A 120 9.25 -24.47 8.24
CA LEU A 120 10.18 -25.31 7.50
C LEU A 120 11.50 -25.48 8.24
N GLU A 121 12.06 -24.38 8.76
CA GLU A 121 13.29 -24.42 9.55
C GLU A 121 13.12 -25.30 10.80
N ASN A 122 12.00 -25.16 11.52
CA ASN A 122 11.69 -26.01 12.68
C ASN A 122 11.59 -27.47 12.32
N TYR A 123 10.96 -27.79 11.21
CA TYR A 123 10.88 -29.18 10.71
C TYR A 123 12.29 -29.74 10.44
N MET A 124 13.11 -28.98 9.74
CA MET A 124 14.46 -29.41 9.40
C MET A 124 15.33 -29.60 10.65
N LEU A 125 15.19 -28.69 11.64
CA LEU A 125 15.90 -28.86 12.92
C LEU A 125 15.48 -30.12 13.65
N LYS A 126 14.20 -30.41 13.71
CA LYS A 126 13.67 -31.62 14.39
C LYS A 126 14.15 -32.92 13.74
N HIS A 127 14.37 -32.88 12.44
CA HIS A 127 14.80 -34.08 11.68
C HIS A 127 16.28 -34.10 11.36
N ASN A 128 17.08 -33.23 12.00
CA ASN A 128 18.53 -33.10 11.80
C ASN A 128 18.92 -32.88 10.33
N ILE A 129 18.10 -32.11 9.60
CA ILE A 129 18.38 -31.73 8.23
C ILE A 129 19.16 -30.41 8.23
N ASP A 130 20.32 -30.40 7.58
CA ASP A 130 21.15 -29.22 7.46
C ASP A 130 20.61 -28.27 6.39
N TYR A 131 20.27 -27.05 6.79
CA TYR A 131 19.80 -26.02 5.87
C TYR A 131 20.75 -24.82 5.77
N SER A 132 22.02 -24.99 6.16
CA SER A 132 23.03 -23.91 6.10
C SER A 132 23.21 -23.36 4.69
N SER A 133 23.04 -24.19 3.67
CA SER A 133 23.15 -23.77 2.26
C SER A 133 22.01 -22.86 1.81
N ALA A 134 20.90 -22.80 2.55
CA ALA A 134 19.77 -21.93 2.27
C ALA A 134 19.88 -20.57 2.94
N LEU A 135 20.85 -20.35 3.82
CA LEU A 135 21.03 -19.09 4.52
C LEU A 135 21.58 -18.02 3.60
N THR A 136 21.12 -16.78 3.79
CA THR A 136 21.67 -15.62 3.10
C THR A 136 23.03 -15.25 3.67
N GLU A 137 23.81 -14.46 2.92
CA GLU A 137 25.12 -13.97 3.41
C GLU A 137 24.99 -13.18 4.71
N ASP A 138 23.94 -12.37 4.85
CA ASP A 138 23.70 -11.61 6.06
C ASP A 138 23.38 -12.50 7.26
N GLU A 139 22.58 -13.54 7.05
CA GLU A 139 22.28 -14.52 8.10
C GLU A 139 23.54 -15.27 8.55
N ILE A 140 24.42 -15.64 7.61
CA ILE A 140 25.69 -16.28 7.91
C ILE A 140 26.57 -15.35 8.75
N LYS A 141 26.71 -14.09 8.37
CA LYS A 141 27.46 -13.09 9.13
C LYS A 141 26.92 -12.93 10.53
N TRP A 142 25.61 -12.79 10.66
CA TRP A 142 24.93 -12.63 11.94
C TRP A 142 25.20 -13.84 12.85
N SER A 143 25.08 -15.03 12.30
CA SER A 143 25.34 -16.28 13.02
C SER A 143 26.78 -16.33 13.58
N LYS A 144 27.78 -15.93 12.77
CA LYS A 144 29.18 -15.87 13.19
C LYS A 144 29.40 -14.83 14.29
N LEU A 145 28.80 -13.63 14.15
CA LEU A 145 28.95 -12.55 15.12
C LEU A 145 28.30 -12.88 16.46
N SER A 146 27.19 -13.61 16.45
CA SER A 146 26.47 -14.01 17.68
C SER A 146 27.08 -15.25 18.36
N GLY A 147 28.14 -15.82 17.80
CA GLY A 147 28.80 -17.02 18.34
C GLY A 147 27.97 -18.30 18.19
N LYS A 148 26.92 -18.30 17.42
CA LYS A 148 26.14 -19.49 17.12
C LYS A 148 26.88 -20.36 16.12
N LYS A 149 27.05 -21.59 16.47
CA LYS A 149 27.66 -22.55 15.59
C LYS A 149 26.60 -23.24 14.74
#